data_19a06686f48bcae41bb382dc35639649
#
_entry.id   19a06686f48bcae41bb382dc35639649
#
_cell.length_a   1.000
_cell.length_b   1.000
_cell.length_c   1.000
_cell.angle_alpha   90.00
_cell.angle_beta   90.00
_cell.angle_gamma   90.00
#
_symmetry.space_group_name_H-M   'P 1'
#
loop_
_entity.id
_entity.type
_entity.pdbx_description
1 polymer ?
#
loop_
_entity_poly.entity_id
_entity_poly.type
_entity_poly.pdbx_seq_one_letter_code
_entity_poly.pdbx_strand_id
1 'polypeptide(L)'
;QFALTENGFETSKHDKLSALNEDERIAGLTFKESDFQCPAKADKLTKDTLDTIRLIHQLQYAGGEKACHRFIISNCQQASDILQLMELFLLSGWEKEKLTIDFVPLFETIEDLSNATQIMETLYAHPFYKKHLKRRYNKQTIMLGFSDSTKDGGYLMANWSILKAKVALTSTARNNDVDLVFFDGRGGPPARGGGKTHLFYASMGKDVANDHIQLTIQGQTISSQYGSFDSAHYNMEQLINAGIVSSFDQNNINTLNHAQTNLIANLAGESYQVFAALTAHPLFLKYLEKHSPLKLLSQINISSRPVKRNVDAELRLEDLRAISFVTAWSQLKQNIPGYYGVGSALKKAKNAGSFNDIKQLYIDSGQFKTMIDNCMMSMSKSDFRVTAYLENDDIFGQFWRMIKEEFELTRDLLLEVSDTQTLMEKYPVERKSIALREKIVLPLVIIQHYALQQLNNMKAKNIVNDQSEIYDKLIIRTVYGIVNAGRNLV
;
A
#
# COMPACT_ATOMS: atom_id res chain seq x y z
N GLN A 1 -23.05 -0.99 -8.36
CA GLN A 1 -23.91 -0.21 -7.44
C GLN A 1 -25.35 -0.29 -7.91
N PHE A 2 -26.23 -0.85 -7.10
CA PHE A 2 -27.66 -0.93 -7.38
C PHE A 2 -28.39 0.06 -6.48
N ALA A 3 -29.35 0.81 -7.03
CA ALA A 3 -30.24 1.63 -6.24
C ALA A 3 -31.28 0.74 -5.56
N LEU A 4 -31.35 0.77 -4.24
CA LEU A 4 -32.41 0.17 -3.47
C LEU A 4 -33.63 1.10 -3.52
N THR A 5 -34.73 0.64 -4.06
CA THR A 5 -36.02 1.34 -4.04
C THR A 5 -37.00 0.57 -3.17
N GLU A 6 -38.09 1.23 -2.73
CA GLU A 6 -39.16 0.58 -1.94
C GLU A 6 -39.73 -0.69 -2.62
N ASN A 7 -39.58 -0.84 -3.94
CA ASN A 7 -40.11 -1.92 -4.75
C ASN A 7 -39.03 -2.83 -5.40
N GLY A 8 -37.78 -2.75 -5.02
CA GLY A 8 -36.68 -3.59 -5.53
C GLY A 8 -35.71 -2.88 -6.45
N PHE A 9 -34.70 -3.62 -6.95
CA PHE A 9 -33.66 -3.10 -7.84
C PHE A 9 -34.22 -2.76 -9.22
N GLU A 10 -34.19 -1.51 -9.62
CA GLU A 10 -34.42 -1.07 -10.98
C GLU A 10 -33.12 -0.65 -11.66
N THR A 11 -32.73 -1.37 -12.69
CA THR A 11 -31.52 -1.06 -13.51
C THR A 11 -31.57 0.32 -14.15
N SER A 12 -32.76 0.87 -14.40
CA SER A 12 -32.95 2.22 -14.97
C SER A 12 -32.59 3.37 -14.02
N LYS A 13 -32.38 3.10 -12.73
CA LYS A 13 -31.96 4.11 -11.74
C LYS A 13 -30.46 4.20 -11.52
N HIS A 14 -29.67 3.23 -11.99
CA HIS A 14 -28.22 3.26 -11.90
C HIS A 14 -27.63 4.51 -12.57
N ASP A 15 -28.09 4.83 -13.78
CA ASP A 15 -27.63 5.99 -14.52
C ASP A 15 -28.03 7.32 -13.85
N LYS A 16 -29.16 7.35 -13.14
CA LYS A 16 -29.60 8.50 -12.37
C LYS A 16 -28.78 8.71 -11.10
N LEU A 17 -28.41 7.64 -10.39
CA LEU A 17 -27.59 7.71 -9.18
C LEU A 17 -26.14 8.08 -9.47
N SER A 18 -25.58 7.60 -10.59
CA SER A 18 -24.24 7.97 -11.03
C SER A 18 -24.13 9.44 -11.44
N ALA A 19 -25.25 10.06 -11.84
CA ALA A 19 -25.33 11.47 -12.21
C ALA A 19 -25.50 12.42 -11.00
N LEU A 20 -25.84 11.91 -9.80
CA LEU A 20 -25.99 12.73 -8.59
C LEU A 20 -24.62 13.15 -8.05
N ASN A 21 -24.53 14.40 -7.59
CA ASN A 21 -23.39 14.85 -6.80
C ASN A 21 -23.41 14.24 -5.38
N GLU A 22 -22.36 14.45 -4.58
CA GLU A 22 -22.24 13.83 -3.26
C GLU A 22 -23.34 14.27 -2.29
N ASP A 23 -23.66 15.56 -2.26
CA ASP A 23 -24.70 16.10 -1.37
C ASP A 23 -26.08 15.51 -1.68
N GLU A 24 -26.41 15.36 -2.97
CA GLU A 24 -27.65 14.73 -3.42
C GLU A 24 -27.71 13.24 -3.04
N ARG A 25 -26.58 12.53 -3.12
CA ARG A 25 -26.49 11.12 -2.69
C ARG A 25 -26.72 11.01 -1.19
N ILE A 26 -26.07 11.85 -0.39
CA ILE A 26 -26.24 11.86 1.07
C ILE A 26 -27.67 12.22 1.45
N ALA A 27 -28.27 13.25 0.82
CA ALA A 27 -29.65 13.66 1.08
C ALA A 27 -30.70 12.58 0.72
N GLY A 28 -30.38 11.71 -0.21
CA GLY A 28 -31.21 10.57 -0.61
C GLY A 28 -31.23 9.41 0.39
N LEU A 29 -30.30 9.37 1.37
CA LEU A 29 -30.23 8.30 2.36
C LEU A 29 -31.31 8.46 3.43
N THR A 30 -32.04 7.40 3.71
CA THR A 30 -33.16 7.41 4.66
C THR A 30 -32.83 6.78 6.00
N PHE A 31 -31.79 5.94 6.02
CA PHE A 31 -31.38 5.15 7.18
C PHE A 31 -32.55 4.37 7.81
N LYS A 32 -33.46 3.84 6.97
CA LYS A 32 -34.57 3.02 7.46
C LYS A 32 -34.09 1.62 7.81
N GLU A 33 -34.62 1.07 8.90
CA GLU A 33 -34.42 -0.32 9.28
C GLU A 33 -35.35 -1.20 8.45
N SER A 34 -34.81 -2.25 7.87
CA SER A 34 -35.56 -3.21 7.05
C SER A 34 -34.79 -4.53 6.97
N ASP A 35 -35.50 -5.62 6.77
CA ASP A 35 -34.89 -6.90 6.38
C ASP A 35 -35.18 -7.13 4.88
N PHE A 36 -34.44 -6.37 4.08
CA PHE A 36 -34.58 -6.41 2.62
C PHE A 36 -34.06 -7.75 2.07
N GLN A 37 -34.91 -8.44 1.30
CA GLN A 37 -34.50 -9.69 0.66
C GLN A 37 -33.80 -9.44 -0.67
N CYS A 38 -32.62 -10.04 -0.84
CA CYS A 38 -31.84 -9.92 -2.08
C CYS A 38 -32.64 -10.47 -3.27
N PRO A 39 -32.82 -9.68 -4.35
CA PRO A 39 -33.53 -10.16 -5.53
C PRO A 39 -32.85 -11.39 -6.15
N ALA A 40 -33.64 -12.36 -6.63
CA ALA A 40 -33.12 -13.57 -7.25
C ALA A 40 -32.19 -13.28 -8.45
N LYS A 41 -32.40 -12.16 -9.15
CA LYS A 41 -31.62 -11.69 -10.32
C LYS A 41 -30.39 -10.86 -9.95
N ALA A 42 -30.12 -10.59 -8.65
CA ALA A 42 -28.92 -9.86 -8.25
C ALA A 42 -27.65 -10.64 -8.67
N ASP A 43 -26.60 -9.91 -9.05
CA ASP A 43 -25.31 -10.50 -9.35
C ASP A 43 -24.68 -11.15 -8.11
N LYS A 44 -23.67 -11.98 -8.36
CA LYS A 44 -23.00 -12.73 -7.30
C LYS A 44 -22.37 -11.81 -6.24
N LEU A 45 -21.72 -10.71 -6.65
CA LEU A 45 -21.03 -9.80 -5.73
C LEU A 45 -22.02 -9.12 -4.78
N THR A 46 -23.17 -8.69 -5.29
CA THR A 46 -24.26 -8.11 -4.49
C THR A 46 -24.78 -9.11 -3.46
N LYS A 47 -25.03 -10.37 -3.88
CA LYS A 47 -25.47 -11.45 -2.97
C LYS A 47 -24.42 -11.71 -1.88
N ASP A 48 -23.17 -11.93 -2.27
CA ASP A 48 -22.07 -12.22 -1.34
C ASP A 48 -21.88 -11.06 -0.31
N THR A 49 -22.08 -9.81 -0.74
CA THR A 49 -22.00 -8.64 0.15
C THR A 49 -23.13 -8.63 1.18
N LEU A 50 -24.38 -8.81 0.76
CA LEU A 50 -25.53 -8.84 1.67
C LEU A 50 -25.47 -10.04 2.62
N ASP A 51 -25.08 -11.20 2.12
CA ASP A 51 -24.90 -12.40 2.93
C ASP A 51 -23.77 -12.24 3.95
N THR A 52 -22.67 -11.55 3.58
CA THR A 52 -21.61 -11.20 4.51
C THR A 52 -22.10 -10.29 5.64
N ILE A 53 -22.88 -9.25 5.32
CA ILE A 53 -23.45 -8.35 6.35
C ILE A 53 -24.36 -9.10 7.32
N ARG A 54 -25.19 -10.00 6.82
CA ARG A 54 -26.06 -10.85 7.66
C ARG A 54 -25.26 -11.84 8.50
N LEU A 55 -24.24 -12.46 7.90
CA LEU A 55 -23.36 -13.40 8.59
C LEU A 55 -22.64 -12.75 9.78
N ILE A 56 -22.21 -11.49 9.65
CA ILE A 56 -21.57 -10.74 10.74
C ILE A 56 -22.50 -10.68 11.96
N HIS A 57 -23.78 -10.40 11.76
CA HIS A 57 -24.77 -10.37 12.84
C HIS A 57 -24.87 -11.72 13.58
N GLN A 58 -24.91 -12.81 12.82
CA GLN A 58 -24.94 -14.17 13.39
C GLN A 58 -23.65 -14.50 14.14
N LEU A 59 -22.49 -14.14 13.59
CA LEU A 59 -21.19 -14.36 14.22
C LEU A 59 -21.04 -13.58 15.53
N GLN A 60 -21.50 -12.34 15.58
CA GLN A 60 -21.51 -11.56 16.82
C GLN A 60 -22.44 -12.14 17.89
N TYR A 61 -23.58 -12.67 17.49
CA TYR A 61 -24.49 -13.35 18.42
C TYR A 61 -23.85 -14.61 19.02
N ALA A 62 -23.13 -15.40 18.24
CA ALA A 62 -22.50 -16.64 18.66
C ALA A 62 -21.17 -16.44 19.40
N GLY A 63 -20.33 -15.50 18.96
CA GLY A 63 -18.96 -15.31 19.41
C GLY A 63 -18.67 -14.01 20.15
N GLY A 64 -19.69 -13.16 20.32
CA GLY A 64 -19.56 -11.82 20.88
C GLY A 64 -19.12 -10.77 19.85
N GLU A 65 -19.34 -9.51 20.16
CA GLU A 65 -19.08 -8.37 19.27
C GLU A 65 -17.64 -8.35 18.73
N LYS A 66 -16.66 -8.59 19.60
CA LYS A 66 -15.23 -8.50 19.23
C LYS A 66 -14.79 -9.51 18.18
N ALA A 67 -15.55 -10.57 17.94
CA ALA A 67 -15.24 -11.56 16.91
C ALA A 67 -15.26 -10.94 15.49
N CYS A 68 -16.18 -9.98 15.24
CA CYS A 68 -16.35 -9.37 13.93
C CYS A 68 -17.02 -7.99 14.03
N HIS A 69 -16.30 -6.98 14.52
CA HIS A 69 -16.87 -5.65 14.77
C HIS A 69 -16.35 -4.54 13.86
N ARG A 70 -15.46 -4.84 12.93
CA ARG A 70 -14.91 -3.86 11.98
C ARG A 70 -15.24 -4.24 10.55
N PHE A 71 -15.72 -3.27 9.80
CA PHE A 71 -15.97 -3.42 8.38
C PHE A 71 -15.15 -2.38 7.62
N ILE A 72 -14.16 -2.85 6.83
CA ILE A 72 -13.26 -1.99 6.07
C ILE A 72 -13.82 -1.85 4.66
N ILE A 73 -14.00 -0.61 4.20
CA ILE A 73 -14.35 -0.32 2.81
C ILE A 73 -13.11 0.16 2.07
N SER A 74 -12.68 -0.58 1.04
CA SER A 74 -11.61 -0.16 0.15
C SER A 74 -12.11 0.84 -0.89
N ASN A 75 -11.20 1.65 -1.43
CA ASN A 75 -11.52 2.67 -2.42
C ASN A 75 -12.58 3.65 -1.92
N CYS A 76 -12.41 4.13 -0.68
CA CYS A 76 -13.26 5.14 -0.07
C CYS A 76 -12.89 6.51 -0.63
N GLN A 77 -13.72 7.05 -1.51
CA GLN A 77 -13.46 8.31 -2.21
C GLN A 77 -14.35 9.46 -1.75
N GLN A 78 -15.47 9.15 -1.11
CA GLN A 78 -16.48 10.11 -0.68
C GLN A 78 -17.09 9.70 0.66
N ALA A 79 -17.64 10.66 1.41
CA ALA A 79 -18.35 10.37 2.66
C ALA A 79 -19.62 9.53 2.42
N SER A 80 -20.26 9.72 1.27
CA SER A 80 -21.40 8.93 0.84
C SER A 80 -21.10 7.43 0.77
N ASP A 81 -19.85 7.01 0.50
CA ASP A 81 -19.49 5.58 0.45
C ASP A 81 -19.70 4.89 1.81
N ILE A 82 -19.30 5.56 2.89
CA ILE A 82 -19.50 5.07 4.27
C ILE A 82 -20.97 5.14 4.66
N LEU A 83 -21.64 6.25 4.34
CA LEU A 83 -23.04 6.44 4.71
C LEU A 83 -23.98 5.44 4.00
N GLN A 84 -23.74 5.16 2.72
CA GLN A 84 -24.44 4.13 1.95
C GLN A 84 -24.16 2.73 2.51
N LEU A 85 -22.93 2.45 2.95
CA LEU A 85 -22.62 1.19 3.60
C LEU A 85 -23.40 1.04 4.91
N MET A 86 -23.49 2.11 5.73
CA MET A 86 -24.28 2.09 6.96
C MET A 86 -25.76 1.85 6.67
N GLU A 87 -26.33 2.51 5.66
CA GLU A 87 -27.71 2.26 5.21
C GLU A 87 -27.90 0.81 4.77
N LEU A 88 -26.93 0.24 4.04
CA LEU A 88 -26.98 -1.15 3.62
C LEU A 88 -27.03 -2.14 4.79
N PHE A 89 -26.31 -1.85 5.88
CA PHE A 89 -26.43 -2.64 7.12
C PHE A 89 -27.85 -2.59 7.69
N LEU A 90 -28.45 -1.39 7.78
CA LEU A 90 -29.82 -1.22 8.29
C LEU A 90 -30.86 -1.92 7.41
N LEU A 91 -30.68 -1.88 6.10
CA LEU A 91 -31.54 -2.59 5.14
C LEU A 91 -31.33 -4.11 5.17
N SER A 92 -30.28 -4.59 5.80
CA SER A 92 -29.96 -6.02 5.95
C SER A 92 -30.33 -6.59 7.32
N GLY A 93 -31.24 -5.93 8.04
CA GLY A 93 -31.78 -6.41 9.31
C GLY A 93 -31.07 -5.91 10.57
N TRP A 94 -30.13 -4.97 10.45
CA TRP A 94 -29.51 -4.35 11.63
C TRP A 94 -30.39 -3.22 12.19
N GLU A 95 -30.45 -3.13 13.51
CA GLU A 95 -31.11 -2.03 14.21
C GLU A 95 -30.13 -0.88 14.46
N LYS A 96 -30.57 0.37 14.30
CA LYS A 96 -29.72 1.57 14.49
C LYS A 96 -29.04 1.59 15.85
N GLU A 97 -29.80 1.29 16.90
CA GLU A 97 -29.29 1.36 18.26
C GLU A 97 -28.38 0.18 18.63
N LYS A 98 -28.42 -0.90 17.86
CA LYS A 98 -27.63 -2.12 18.04
C LYS A 98 -26.56 -2.32 16.95
N LEU A 99 -26.26 -1.29 16.17
CA LEU A 99 -25.26 -1.35 15.12
C LEU A 99 -23.84 -1.33 15.74
N THR A 100 -23.33 -2.52 16.03
CA THR A 100 -22.06 -2.76 16.73
C THR A 100 -20.87 -2.91 15.78
N ILE A 101 -20.88 -2.15 14.68
CA ILE A 101 -19.85 -2.17 13.64
C ILE A 101 -19.08 -0.86 13.63
N ASP A 102 -17.76 -0.94 13.65
CA ASP A 102 -16.88 0.18 13.34
C ASP A 102 -16.67 0.22 11.82
N PHE A 103 -17.16 1.26 11.15
CA PHE A 103 -16.96 1.46 9.73
C PHE A 103 -15.59 2.11 9.52
N VAL A 104 -14.73 1.43 8.76
CA VAL A 104 -13.34 1.82 8.59
C VAL A 104 -13.10 2.24 7.12
N PRO A 105 -13.00 3.55 6.84
CA PRO A 105 -12.59 4.00 5.51
C PRO A 105 -11.13 3.60 5.27
N LEU A 106 -10.83 3.10 4.06
CA LEU A 106 -9.49 2.83 3.60
C LEU A 106 -9.15 3.79 2.46
N PHE A 107 -8.16 4.65 2.69
CA PHE A 107 -7.62 5.59 1.70
C PHE A 107 -6.36 4.98 1.07
N GLU A 108 -6.35 4.81 -0.25
CA GLU A 108 -5.37 3.98 -0.97
C GLU A 108 -4.54 4.78 -1.98
N THR A 109 -5.14 5.71 -2.72
CA THR A 109 -4.46 6.52 -3.74
C THR A 109 -3.93 7.84 -3.18
N ILE A 110 -3.09 8.53 -3.95
CA ILE A 110 -2.62 9.88 -3.59
C ILE A 110 -3.80 10.86 -3.50
N GLU A 111 -4.78 10.72 -4.39
CA GLU A 111 -6.01 11.51 -4.39
C GLU A 111 -6.88 11.22 -3.16
N ASP A 112 -7.12 9.95 -2.82
CA ASP A 112 -7.89 9.56 -1.63
C ASP A 112 -7.25 10.13 -0.37
N LEU A 113 -5.91 10.03 -0.22
CA LEU A 113 -5.16 10.58 0.91
C LEU A 113 -5.28 12.12 0.99
N SER A 114 -5.32 12.79 -0.15
CA SER A 114 -5.50 14.24 -0.22
C SER A 114 -6.90 14.67 0.24
N ASN A 115 -7.92 13.88 -0.10
CA ASN A 115 -9.33 14.18 0.18
C ASN A 115 -9.80 13.63 1.54
N ALA A 116 -9.00 12.76 2.19
CA ALA A 116 -9.36 12.04 3.41
C ALA A 116 -9.88 12.95 4.53
N THR A 117 -9.27 14.13 4.70
CA THR A 117 -9.67 15.11 5.72
C THR A 117 -11.09 15.62 5.49
N GLN A 118 -11.39 16.06 4.28
CA GLN A 118 -12.72 16.54 3.91
C GLN A 118 -13.79 15.47 4.05
N ILE A 119 -13.48 14.24 3.64
CA ILE A 119 -14.38 13.09 3.79
C ILE A 119 -14.72 12.88 5.26
N MET A 120 -13.72 12.88 6.14
CA MET A 120 -13.94 12.66 7.57
C MET A 120 -14.65 13.82 8.25
N GLU A 121 -14.39 15.07 7.85
CA GLU A 121 -15.14 16.24 8.32
C GLU A 121 -16.63 16.14 7.98
N THR A 122 -16.95 15.76 6.74
CA THR A 122 -18.33 15.53 6.30
C THR A 122 -18.99 14.41 7.13
N LEU A 123 -18.30 13.30 7.38
CA LEU A 123 -18.81 12.21 8.21
C LEU A 123 -19.03 12.64 9.66
N TYR A 124 -18.09 13.35 10.29
CA TYR A 124 -18.22 13.78 11.68
C TYR A 124 -19.30 14.85 11.86
N ALA A 125 -19.59 15.65 10.82
CA ALA A 125 -20.70 16.60 10.83
C ALA A 125 -22.06 15.93 10.63
N HIS A 126 -22.13 14.75 9.99
CA HIS A 126 -23.38 14.07 9.65
C HIS A 126 -24.09 13.54 10.89
N PRO A 127 -25.39 13.92 11.16
CA PRO A 127 -26.07 13.62 12.41
C PRO A 127 -26.17 12.12 12.72
N PHE A 128 -26.42 11.30 11.72
CA PHE A 128 -26.53 9.83 11.91
C PHE A 128 -25.16 9.23 12.26
N TYR A 129 -24.10 9.64 11.56
CA TYR A 129 -22.74 9.17 11.82
C TYR A 129 -22.26 9.59 13.22
N LYS A 130 -22.51 10.83 13.61
CA LYS A 130 -22.15 11.36 14.92
C LYS A 130 -22.83 10.58 16.07
N LYS A 131 -24.11 10.23 15.90
CA LYS A 131 -24.83 9.37 16.87
C LYS A 131 -24.22 7.97 16.94
N HIS A 132 -23.85 7.41 15.80
CA HIS A 132 -23.18 6.12 15.73
C HIS A 132 -21.83 6.14 16.44
N LEU A 133 -20.97 7.13 16.17
CA LEU A 133 -19.67 7.28 16.85
C LEU A 133 -19.82 7.38 18.38
N LYS A 134 -20.81 8.12 18.88
CA LYS A 134 -21.07 8.17 20.34
C LYS A 134 -21.35 6.79 20.92
N ARG A 135 -22.13 5.93 20.24
CA ARG A 135 -22.34 4.55 20.64
C ARG A 135 -21.08 3.68 20.58
N ARG A 136 -20.15 4.06 19.67
CA ARG A 136 -18.84 3.42 19.52
C ARG A 136 -17.73 4.14 20.31
N TYR A 137 -18.10 4.75 21.46
CA TYR A 137 -17.16 5.41 22.39
C TYR A 137 -16.36 6.57 21.77
N ASN A 138 -16.91 7.26 20.75
CA ASN A 138 -16.24 8.26 19.94
C ASN A 138 -14.91 7.78 19.33
N LYS A 139 -14.79 6.49 19.04
CA LYS A 139 -13.59 5.89 18.48
C LYS A 139 -13.73 5.67 16.98
N GLN A 140 -12.78 6.20 16.20
CA GLN A 140 -12.71 6.04 14.77
C GLN A 140 -11.42 5.32 14.37
N THR A 141 -11.54 4.24 13.60
CA THR A 141 -10.39 3.64 12.92
C THR A 141 -10.37 4.10 11.47
N ILE A 142 -9.21 4.55 10.99
CA ILE A 142 -8.97 4.90 9.58
C ILE A 142 -7.82 4.03 9.07
N MET A 143 -8.05 3.32 7.96
CA MET A 143 -7.01 2.50 7.34
C MET A 143 -6.30 3.28 6.23
N LEU A 144 -4.98 3.13 6.16
CA LEU A 144 -4.14 3.76 5.14
C LEU A 144 -3.41 2.70 4.34
N GLY A 145 -3.53 2.78 3.00
CA GLY A 145 -2.98 1.81 2.06
C GLY A 145 -1.59 2.23 1.56
N PHE A 146 -0.54 1.60 2.07
CA PHE A 146 0.84 1.90 1.65
C PHE A 146 1.20 1.35 0.28
N SER A 147 0.73 0.15 -0.03
CA SER A 147 1.08 -0.53 -1.28
C SER A 147 0.45 0.13 -2.49
N ASP A 148 -0.83 0.44 -2.38
CA ASP A 148 -1.61 1.05 -3.46
C ASP A 148 -1.19 2.50 -3.68
N SER A 149 -0.91 3.26 -2.60
CA SER A 149 -0.33 4.61 -2.71
C SER A 149 1.02 4.60 -3.41
N THR A 150 1.89 3.61 -3.12
CA THR A 150 3.19 3.50 -3.79
C THR A 150 3.05 3.12 -5.26
N LYS A 151 2.09 2.25 -5.59
CA LYS A 151 1.79 1.91 -6.99
C LYS A 151 1.28 3.13 -7.77
N ASP A 152 0.50 3.99 -7.12
CA ASP A 152 -0.11 5.20 -7.70
C ASP A 152 0.90 6.36 -7.82
N GLY A 153 1.57 6.70 -6.73
CA GLY A 153 2.39 7.90 -6.60
C GLY A 153 3.91 7.70 -6.59
N GLY A 154 4.40 6.47 -6.61
CA GLY A 154 5.82 6.17 -6.36
C GLY A 154 6.19 6.30 -4.88
N TYR A 155 7.43 5.95 -4.57
CA TYR A 155 7.88 5.78 -3.19
C TYR A 155 7.75 7.03 -2.31
N LEU A 156 8.36 8.14 -2.78
CA LEU A 156 8.49 9.34 -1.94
C LEU A 156 7.14 10.06 -1.77
N MET A 157 6.36 10.18 -2.86
CA MET A 157 5.04 10.80 -2.81
C MET A 157 4.08 10.00 -1.93
N ALA A 158 4.07 8.67 -2.02
CA ALA A 158 3.22 7.83 -1.18
C ALA A 158 3.50 8.02 0.31
N ASN A 159 4.77 7.93 0.72
CA ASN A 159 5.14 8.11 2.12
C ASN A 159 4.86 9.52 2.64
N TRP A 160 5.09 10.53 1.81
CA TRP A 160 4.76 11.93 2.14
C TRP A 160 3.25 12.15 2.28
N SER A 161 2.45 11.65 1.33
CA SER A 161 1.00 11.78 1.36
C SER A 161 0.38 11.08 2.57
N ILE A 162 0.86 9.89 2.94
CA ILE A 162 0.44 9.18 4.15
C ILE A 162 0.77 9.99 5.41
N LEU A 163 1.98 10.53 5.52
CA LEU A 163 2.36 11.36 6.67
C LEU A 163 1.48 12.60 6.78
N LYS A 164 1.31 13.33 5.67
CA LYS A 164 0.47 14.51 5.60
C LYS A 164 -0.99 14.20 5.97
N ALA A 165 -1.54 13.10 5.45
CA ALA A 165 -2.88 12.65 5.78
C ALA A 165 -3.02 12.31 7.27
N LYS A 166 -2.04 11.62 7.87
CA LYS A 166 -2.04 11.31 9.31
C LYS A 166 -2.09 12.56 10.17
N VAL A 167 -1.29 13.57 9.87
CA VAL A 167 -1.27 14.84 10.60
C VAL A 167 -2.62 15.55 10.47
N ALA A 168 -3.14 15.69 9.26
CA ALA A 168 -4.40 16.39 9.02
C ALA A 168 -5.60 15.66 9.65
N LEU A 169 -5.70 14.34 9.47
CA LEU A 169 -6.76 13.52 10.07
C LEU A 169 -6.73 13.52 11.60
N THR A 170 -5.53 13.57 12.19
CA THR A 170 -5.38 13.70 13.65
C THR A 170 -5.94 15.02 14.14
N SER A 171 -5.63 16.13 13.45
CA SER A 171 -6.18 17.44 13.79
C SER A 171 -7.70 17.47 13.66
N THR A 172 -8.23 16.94 12.56
CA THR A 172 -9.69 16.85 12.35
C THR A 172 -10.40 16.01 13.41
N ALA A 173 -9.83 14.86 13.78
CA ALA A 173 -10.40 14.01 14.82
C ALA A 173 -10.41 14.72 16.18
N ARG A 174 -9.30 15.33 16.58
CA ARG A 174 -9.19 16.13 17.83
C ARG A 174 -10.21 17.28 17.88
N ASN A 175 -10.39 18.00 16.78
CA ASN A 175 -11.38 19.08 16.68
C ASN A 175 -12.85 18.62 16.81
N ASN A 176 -13.09 17.30 16.64
CA ASN A 176 -14.42 16.69 16.75
C ASN A 176 -14.57 15.78 17.99
N ASP A 177 -13.63 15.81 18.94
CA ASP A 177 -13.60 14.95 20.15
C ASP A 177 -13.66 13.47 19.81
N VAL A 178 -12.95 13.05 18.73
CA VAL A 178 -12.90 11.66 18.26
C VAL A 178 -11.54 11.05 18.61
N ASP A 179 -11.53 9.89 19.26
CA ASP A 179 -10.36 9.04 19.49
C ASP A 179 -9.99 8.32 18.18
N LEU A 180 -8.90 8.75 17.56
CA LEU A 180 -8.48 8.26 16.25
C LEU A 180 -7.45 7.14 16.37
N VAL A 181 -7.71 6.04 15.68
CA VAL A 181 -6.78 4.92 15.51
C VAL A 181 -6.41 4.77 14.04
N PHE A 182 -5.13 4.89 13.73
CA PHE A 182 -4.65 4.53 12.40
C PHE A 182 -4.44 3.03 12.29
N PHE A 183 -5.01 2.44 11.24
CA PHE A 183 -4.72 1.08 10.83
C PHE A 183 -3.79 1.11 9.62
N ASP A 184 -2.51 0.88 9.86
CA ASP A 184 -1.50 0.93 8.82
C ASP A 184 -1.48 -0.38 8.01
N GLY A 185 -1.94 -0.31 6.75
CA GLY A 185 -1.93 -1.40 5.78
C GLY A 185 -0.54 -1.64 5.19
N ARG A 186 0.45 -1.91 6.06
CA ARG A 186 1.86 -2.06 5.67
C ARG A 186 2.18 -3.48 5.23
N GLY A 187 3.00 -3.60 4.17
CA GLY A 187 3.58 -4.86 3.75
C GLY A 187 5.01 -5.08 4.26
N GLY A 188 5.67 -6.12 3.77
CA GLY A 188 7.06 -6.45 4.14
C GLY A 188 8.12 -5.53 3.54
N PRO A 189 8.12 -5.29 2.21
CA PRO A 189 9.12 -4.46 1.55
C PRO A 189 8.90 -2.96 1.77
N PRO A 190 9.97 -2.13 1.70
CA PRO A 190 9.84 -0.67 1.80
C PRO A 190 8.84 -0.06 0.79
N ALA A 191 8.78 -0.59 -0.42
CA ALA A 191 7.79 -0.21 -1.44
C ALA A 191 6.32 -0.49 -1.05
N ARG A 192 6.09 -1.14 0.09
CA ARG A 192 4.77 -1.42 0.66
C ARG A 192 4.67 -0.91 2.12
N GLY A 193 5.46 0.09 2.46
CA GLY A 193 5.53 0.66 3.81
C GLY A 193 6.32 -0.17 4.81
N GLY A 194 6.98 -1.25 4.37
CA GLY A 194 7.83 -2.09 5.22
C GLY A 194 9.12 -1.42 5.65
N GLY A 195 10.03 -2.22 6.23
CA GLY A 195 11.27 -1.76 6.81
C GLY A 195 11.28 -1.92 8.32
N LYS A 196 12.01 -1.06 9.04
CA LYS A 196 12.05 -1.08 10.51
C LYS A 196 10.80 -0.45 11.10
N THR A 197 9.84 -1.28 11.48
CA THR A 197 8.53 -0.83 12.00
C THR A 197 8.67 0.07 13.23
N HIS A 198 9.53 -0.30 14.18
CA HIS A 198 9.73 0.50 15.39
C HIS A 198 10.32 1.89 15.09
N LEU A 199 11.26 2.02 14.13
CA LEU A 199 11.78 3.33 13.73
C LEU A 199 10.72 4.21 13.07
N PHE A 200 9.85 3.60 12.28
CA PHE A 200 8.72 4.31 11.68
C PHE A 200 7.81 4.92 12.76
N TYR A 201 7.41 4.15 13.77
CA TYR A 201 6.56 4.68 14.84
C TYR A 201 7.29 5.62 15.79
N ALA A 202 8.56 5.34 16.12
CA ALA A 202 9.37 6.25 16.93
C ALA A 202 9.61 7.61 16.25
N SER A 203 9.54 7.69 14.92
CA SER A 203 9.67 8.93 14.16
C SER A 203 8.38 9.74 14.06
N MET A 204 7.23 9.19 14.47
CA MET A 204 5.95 9.92 14.45
C MET A 204 5.96 11.00 15.54
N GLY A 205 5.66 12.24 15.14
CA GLY A 205 5.57 13.35 16.07
C GLY A 205 4.22 13.38 16.82
N LYS A 206 4.11 14.29 17.79
CA LYS A 206 2.87 14.54 18.57
C LYS A 206 1.66 14.95 17.73
N ASP A 207 1.90 15.37 16.48
CA ASP A 207 0.85 15.79 15.54
C ASP A 207 0.15 14.60 14.88
N VAL A 208 0.62 13.38 15.14
CA VAL A 208 0.00 12.12 14.69
C VAL A 208 -0.56 11.35 15.87
N ALA A 209 -1.81 10.92 15.80
CA ALA A 209 -2.41 10.04 16.79
C ALA A 209 -1.67 8.70 16.80
N ASN A 210 -1.04 8.37 17.93
CA ASN A 210 -0.18 7.19 18.09
C ASN A 210 -0.33 6.49 19.44
N ASP A 211 -1.32 6.88 20.25
CA ASP A 211 -1.63 6.22 21.54
C ASP A 211 -2.08 4.76 21.32
N HIS A 212 -2.75 4.51 20.20
CA HIS A 212 -3.15 3.19 19.75
C HIS A 212 -2.66 2.96 18.32
N ILE A 213 -1.91 1.87 18.13
CA ILE A 213 -1.38 1.47 16.84
C ILE A 213 -2.04 0.17 16.40
N GLN A 214 -2.58 0.14 15.19
CA GLN A 214 -2.99 -1.08 14.53
C GLN A 214 -2.23 -1.22 13.21
N LEU A 215 -1.61 -2.37 13.02
CA LEU A 215 -0.85 -2.64 11.80
C LEU A 215 -1.10 -4.06 11.29
N THR A 216 -0.96 -4.25 9.99
CA THR A 216 -0.95 -5.58 9.40
C THR A 216 0.45 -6.19 9.48
N ILE A 217 0.50 -7.45 9.89
CA ILE A 217 1.69 -8.28 9.72
C ILE A 217 1.31 -9.35 8.69
N GLN A 218 1.95 -9.36 7.54
CA GLN A 218 1.53 -10.21 6.43
C GLN A 218 2.68 -10.98 5.79
N GLY A 219 2.32 -12.10 5.15
CA GLY A 219 3.24 -12.94 4.40
C GLY A 219 4.39 -13.44 5.26
N GLN A 220 5.58 -13.42 4.70
CA GLN A 220 6.80 -13.87 5.37
C GLN A 220 7.22 -13.04 6.58
N THR A 221 6.74 -11.80 6.70
CA THR A 221 7.00 -10.95 7.85
C THR A 221 6.52 -11.62 9.13
N ILE A 222 5.39 -12.35 9.09
CA ILE A 222 4.88 -13.14 10.22
C ILE A 222 5.96 -14.11 10.70
N SER A 223 6.43 -14.99 9.84
CA SER A 223 7.43 -16.01 10.20
C SER A 223 8.79 -15.39 10.55
N SER A 224 9.19 -14.32 9.86
CA SER A 224 10.52 -13.75 10.06
C SER A 224 10.67 -12.87 11.29
N GLN A 225 9.60 -12.22 11.72
CA GLN A 225 9.59 -11.33 12.90
C GLN A 225 8.97 -11.99 14.13
N TYR A 226 8.04 -12.94 13.94
CA TYR A 226 7.25 -13.53 15.01
C TYR A 226 7.26 -15.05 15.04
N GLY A 227 8.02 -15.71 14.15
CA GLY A 227 8.05 -17.16 14.01
C GLY A 227 8.91 -17.90 15.05
N SER A 228 9.74 -17.19 15.82
CA SER A 228 10.45 -17.74 16.97
C SER A 228 10.26 -16.85 18.19
N PHE A 229 10.41 -17.41 19.40
CA PHE A 229 10.25 -16.66 20.64
C PHE A 229 11.17 -15.43 20.67
N ASP A 230 12.47 -15.59 20.40
CA ASP A 230 13.45 -14.52 20.45
C ASP A 230 13.14 -13.40 19.45
N SER A 231 12.75 -13.76 18.22
CA SER A 231 12.36 -12.78 17.20
C SER A 231 11.09 -12.04 17.60
N ALA A 232 10.08 -12.74 18.11
CA ALA A 232 8.84 -12.15 18.54
C ALA A 232 9.04 -11.21 19.73
N HIS A 233 9.77 -11.66 20.74
CA HIS A 233 10.13 -10.86 21.92
C HIS A 233 10.85 -9.58 21.52
N TYR A 234 11.92 -9.68 20.72
CA TYR A 234 12.66 -8.52 20.23
C TYR A 234 11.77 -7.51 19.47
N ASN A 235 10.98 -7.99 18.50
CA ASN A 235 10.16 -7.09 17.69
C ASN A 235 9.03 -6.44 18.50
N MET A 236 8.40 -7.15 19.43
CA MET A 236 7.40 -6.60 20.34
C MET A 236 8.00 -5.58 21.29
N GLU A 237 9.14 -5.88 21.90
CA GLU A 237 9.87 -4.97 22.79
C GLU A 237 10.24 -3.67 22.08
N GLN A 238 10.81 -3.76 20.87
CA GLN A 238 11.15 -2.59 20.08
C GLN A 238 9.91 -1.75 19.72
N LEU A 239 8.79 -2.38 19.42
CA LEU A 239 7.56 -1.67 19.07
C LEU A 239 6.95 -0.97 20.31
N ILE A 240 6.92 -1.65 21.45
CA ILE A 240 6.48 -1.07 22.74
C ILE A 240 7.37 0.10 23.12
N ASN A 241 8.69 -0.08 23.02
CA ASN A 241 9.65 0.99 23.31
C ASN A 241 9.45 2.21 22.40
N ALA A 242 9.19 2.00 21.11
CA ALA A 242 8.89 3.10 20.20
C ALA A 242 7.63 3.89 20.62
N GLY A 243 6.58 3.20 21.08
CA GLY A 243 5.38 3.83 21.64
C GLY A 243 5.66 4.61 22.94
N ILE A 244 6.43 4.04 23.85
CA ILE A 244 6.81 4.69 25.11
C ILE A 244 7.64 5.95 24.83
N VAL A 245 8.68 5.84 24.00
CA VAL A 245 9.54 6.98 23.66
C VAL A 245 8.72 8.10 23.02
N SER A 246 7.84 7.78 22.07
CA SER A 246 7.01 8.79 21.43
C SER A 246 6.03 9.49 22.39
N SER A 247 5.60 8.81 23.47
CA SER A 247 4.66 9.35 24.45
C SER A 247 5.35 10.22 25.51
N PHE A 248 6.58 9.89 25.91
CA PHE A 248 7.30 10.57 26.97
C PHE A 248 8.25 11.68 26.50
N ASP A 249 8.77 11.58 25.27
CA ASP A 249 9.70 12.57 24.72
C ASP A 249 8.98 13.72 24.02
N GLN A 250 8.26 14.51 24.82
CA GLN A 250 7.50 15.68 24.32
C GLN A 250 8.37 16.81 23.76
N ASN A 251 9.66 16.83 24.05
CA ASN A 251 10.55 17.95 23.73
C ASN A 251 11.43 17.75 22.49
N ASN A 252 11.61 16.53 22.03
CA ASN A 252 12.49 16.20 20.88
C ASN A 252 11.76 15.63 19.67
N ILE A 253 10.46 15.77 19.62
CA ILE A 253 9.69 15.10 18.61
C ILE A 253 9.70 15.93 17.34
N ASN A 254 10.14 15.29 16.28
CA ASN A 254 10.25 15.66 14.88
C ASN A 254 8.99 16.33 14.28
N THR A 255 8.54 17.43 14.83
CA THR A 255 7.56 18.29 14.18
C THR A 255 8.27 19.06 13.07
N LEU A 256 7.91 18.79 11.84
CA LEU A 256 8.46 19.49 10.67
C LEU A 256 8.03 20.97 10.71
N ASN A 257 8.97 21.88 10.59
CA ASN A 257 8.64 23.28 10.35
C ASN A 257 8.15 23.50 8.91
N HIS A 258 7.64 24.71 8.64
CA HIS A 258 7.07 25.02 7.34
C HIS A 258 8.07 24.88 6.17
N ALA A 259 9.33 25.27 6.36
CA ALA A 259 10.37 25.14 5.35
C ALA A 259 10.69 23.68 5.05
N GLN A 260 10.83 22.85 6.07
CA GLN A 260 11.04 21.40 5.95
C GLN A 260 9.86 20.70 5.28
N THR A 261 8.64 21.07 5.66
CA THR A 261 7.41 20.57 5.04
C THR A 261 7.37 20.86 3.55
N ASN A 262 7.66 22.12 3.16
CA ASN A 262 7.70 22.50 1.75
C ASN A 262 8.83 21.80 0.98
N LEU A 263 9.98 21.61 1.60
CA LEU A 263 11.09 20.92 0.98
C LEU A 263 10.74 19.46 0.66
N ILE A 264 10.14 18.73 1.62
CA ILE A 264 9.69 17.34 1.39
C ILE A 264 8.57 17.32 0.33
N ALA A 265 7.60 18.24 0.41
CA ALA A 265 6.51 18.33 -0.55
C ALA A 265 7.02 18.54 -1.99
N ASN A 266 8.01 19.42 -2.17
CA ASN A 266 8.63 19.65 -3.47
C ASN A 266 9.36 18.41 -3.97
N LEU A 267 10.17 17.76 -3.13
CA LEU A 267 10.84 16.52 -3.49
C LEU A 267 9.84 15.41 -3.88
N ALA A 268 8.77 15.26 -3.09
CA ALA A 268 7.73 14.28 -3.36
C ALA A 268 7.01 14.58 -4.69
N GLY A 269 6.68 15.85 -4.95
CA GLY A 269 6.05 16.29 -6.19
C GLY A 269 6.92 15.99 -7.42
N GLU A 270 8.21 16.33 -7.36
CA GLU A 270 9.14 16.04 -8.44
C GLU A 270 9.34 14.53 -8.67
N SER A 271 9.48 13.76 -7.59
CA SER A 271 9.57 12.29 -7.66
C SER A 271 8.30 11.69 -8.29
N TYR A 272 7.13 12.22 -7.95
CA TYR A 272 5.85 11.79 -8.52
C TYR A 272 5.79 11.99 -10.03
N GLN A 273 6.19 13.16 -10.53
CA GLN A 273 6.20 13.44 -11.97
C GLN A 273 7.07 12.45 -12.75
N VAL A 274 8.25 12.12 -12.22
CA VAL A 274 9.17 11.16 -12.83
C VAL A 274 8.57 9.74 -12.80
N PHE A 275 7.95 9.34 -11.69
CA PHE A 275 7.31 8.04 -11.57
C PHE A 275 6.07 7.93 -12.49
N ALA A 276 5.25 8.96 -12.57
CA ALA A 276 4.10 9.02 -13.46
C ALA A 276 4.52 8.91 -14.93
N ALA A 277 5.60 9.58 -15.33
CA ALA A 277 6.15 9.45 -16.67
C ALA A 277 6.64 8.01 -16.97
N LEU A 278 7.24 7.33 -16.00
CA LEU A 278 7.62 5.93 -16.14
C LEU A 278 6.39 5.02 -16.34
N THR A 279 5.38 5.15 -15.49
CA THR A 279 4.18 4.29 -15.53
C THR A 279 3.34 4.53 -16.78
N ALA A 280 3.35 5.74 -17.32
CA ALA A 280 2.73 6.10 -18.60
C ALA A 280 3.53 5.64 -19.83
N HIS A 281 4.78 5.17 -19.66
CA HIS A 281 5.61 4.77 -20.78
C HIS A 281 5.01 3.54 -21.51
N PRO A 282 4.90 3.54 -22.87
CA PRO A 282 4.24 2.47 -23.63
C PRO A 282 4.83 1.07 -23.43
N LEU A 283 6.08 0.99 -23.02
CA LEU A 283 6.78 -0.28 -22.75
C LEU A 283 6.67 -0.74 -21.29
N PHE A 284 6.14 0.07 -20.38
CA PHE A 284 6.15 -0.22 -18.94
C PHE A 284 5.50 -1.57 -18.59
N LEU A 285 4.23 -1.73 -18.91
CA LEU A 285 3.51 -2.99 -18.64
C LEU A 285 4.02 -4.14 -19.50
N LYS A 286 4.37 -3.88 -20.77
CA LYS A 286 4.93 -4.89 -21.68
C LYS A 286 6.25 -5.44 -21.15
N TYR A 287 7.09 -4.58 -20.57
CA TYR A 287 8.35 -4.95 -19.94
C TYR A 287 8.10 -5.90 -18.76
N LEU A 288 7.20 -5.53 -17.85
CA LEU A 288 6.82 -6.37 -16.71
C LEU A 288 6.24 -7.72 -17.15
N GLU A 289 5.33 -7.72 -18.11
CA GLU A 289 4.69 -8.95 -18.59
C GLU A 289 5.68 -9.92 -19.25
N LYS A 290 6.67 -9.40 -20.00
CA LYS A 290 7.61 -10.21 -20.76
C LYS A 290 8.76 -10.70 -19.91
N HIS A 291 9.28 -9.86 -19.01
CA HIS A 291 10.54 -10.15 -18.32
C HIS A 291 10.38 -10.53 -16.85
N SER A 292 9.18 -10.45 -16.29
CA SER A 292 8.90 -10.92 -14.93
C SER A 292 7.93 -12.12 -14.92
N PRO A 293 7.80 -12.83 -13.81
CA PRO A 293 6.82 -13.93 -13.67
C PRO A 293 5.39 -13.43 -13.46
N LEU A 294 5.07 -12.16 -13.74
CA LEU A 294 3.78 -11.52 -13.44
C LEU A 294 2.56 -12.37 -13.85
N LYS A 295 2.60 -12.95 -15.06
CA LYS A 295 1.50 -13.80 -15.57
C LYS A 295 1.31 -15.07 -14.77
N LEU A 296 2.36 -15.60 -14.17
CA LEU A 296 2.33 -16.84 -13.38
C LEU A 296 2.02 -16.58 -11.90
N LEU A 297 2.11 -15.31 -11.43
CA LEU A 297 1.79 -14.97 -10.04
C LEU A 297 0.32 -15.28 -9.69
N SER A 298 -0.58 -15.32 -10.67
CA SER A 298 -1.98 -15.72 -10.47
C SER A 298 -2.16 -17.18 -10.06
N GLN A 299 -1.17 -18.03 -10.36
CA GLN A 299 -1.16 -19.46 -10.01
C GLN A 299 -0.52 -19.73 -8.63
N ILE A 300 -0.07 -18.66 -7.95
CA ILE A 300 0.70 -18.74 -6.72
C ILE A 300 -0.09 -18.12 -5.58
N ASN A 301 -0.25 -18.84 -4.47
CA ASN A 301 -0.92 -18.35 -3.26
C ASN A 301 -0.01 -17.41 -2.43
N ILE A 302 0.52 -16.35 -3.04
CA ILE A 302 1.31 -15.34 -2.32
C ILE A 302 0.43 -14.24 -1.75
N SER A 303 -0.73 -13.97 -2.36
CA SER A 303 -1.70 -13.01 -1.88
C SER A 303 -3.06 -13.65 -1.67
N SER A 304 -3.85 -13.10 -0.76
CA SER A 304 -5.24 -13.51 -0.51
C SER A 304 -6.21 -13.12 -1.63
N ARG A 305 -5.74 -12.42 -2.65
CA ARG A 305 -6.56 -11.87 -3.75
C ARG A 305 -5.94 -12.21 -5.11
N PRO A 306 -6.77 -12.31 -6.19
CA PRO A 306 -6.25 -12.51 -7.56
C PRO A 306 -5.28 -11.41 -7.98
N VAL A 307 -4.35 -11.73 -8.90
CA VAL A 307 -3.34 -10.79 -9.41
C VAL A 307 -3.98 -9.60 -10.13
N LYS A 308 -5.06 -9.84 -10.88
CA LYS A 308 -5.84 -8.81 -11.58
C LYS A 308 -7.23 -8.67 -10.96
N ARG A 309 -7.77 -7.47 -11.02
CA ARG A 309 -9.19 -7.20 -10.69
C ARG A 309 -10.12 -7.72 -11.79
N ASN A 310 -9.72 -7.60 -13.06
CA ASN A 310 -10.44 -8.06 -14.25
C ASN A 310 -9.62 -9.14 -14.96
N VAL A 311 -10.13 -10.37 -15.05
CA VAL A 311 -9.37 -11.53 -15.55
C VAL A 311 -9.23 -11.52 -17.07
N ASP A 312 -10.24 -11.04 -17.79
CA ASP A 312 -10.38 -11.18 -19.25
C ASP A 312 -9.93 -9.96 -20.06
N ALA A 313 -9.48 -8.87 -19.43
CA ALA A 313 -9.07 -7.64 -20.10
C ALA A 313 -7.55 -7.56 -20.33
N GLU A 314 -7.14 -6.75 -21.32
CA GLU A 314 -5.75 -6.32 -21.49
C GLU A 314 -5.22 -5.74 -20.16
N LEU A 315 -3.96 -6.02 -19.83
CA LEU A 315 -3.39 -5.60 -18.53
C LEU A 315 -3.30 -4.07 -18.47
N ARG A 316 -3.99 -3.50 -17.48
CA ARG A 316 -3.87 -2.09 -17.11
C ARG A 316 -3.26 -1.96 -15.73
N LEU A 317 -2.58 -0.85 -15.47
CA LEU A 317 -1.96 -0.61 -14.16
C LEU A 317 -3.00 -0.56 -13.02
N GLU A 318 -4.17 0.00 -13.29
CA GLU A 318 -5.29 0.11 -12.34
C GLU A 318 -5.82 -1.27 -11.92
N ASP A 319 -5.86 -2.22 -12.86
CA ASP A 319 -6.33 -3.58 -12.61
C ASP A 319 -5.28 -4.44 -11.87
N LEU A 320 -4.01 -4.07 -11.95
CA LEU A 320 -2.92 -4.80 -11.31
C LEU A 320 -2.90 -4.54 -9.80
N ARG A 321 -2.96 -5.61 -9.01
CA ARG A 321 -2.86 -5.51 -7.54
C ARG A 321 -1.46 -5.07 -7.12
N ALA A 322 -1.37 -4.20 -6.11
CA ALA A 322 -0.11 -3.64 -5.65
C ALA A 322 0.89 -4.69 -5.15
N ILE A 323 0.42 -5.80 -4.54
CA ILE A 323 1.28 -6.91 -4.13
C ILE A 323 1.96 -7.53 -5.36
N SER A 324 1.19 -7.87 -6.39
CA SER A 324 1.72 -8.47 -7.62
C SER A 324 2.64 -7.51 -8.37
N PHE A 325 2.31 -6.23 -8.37
CA PHE A 325 3.14 -5.17 -8.96
C PHE A 325 4.52 -5.08 -8.30
N VAL A 326 4.57 -4.95 -6.97
CA VAL A 326 5.84 -4.89 -6.23
C VAL A 326 6.62 -6.21 -6.35
N THR A 327 5.90 -7.34 -6.29
CA THR A 327 6.53 -8.66 -6.46
C THR A 327 7.19 -8.81 -7.83
N ALA A 328 6.54 -8.40 -8.92
CA ALA A 328 7.11 -8.47 -10.26
C ALA A 328 8.44 -7.71 -10.37
N TRP A 329 8.51 -6.49 -9.83
CA TRP A 329 9.74 -5.70 -9.79
C TRP A 329 10.83 -6.29 -8.90
N SER A 330 10.45 -6.94 -7.79
CA SER A 330 11.42 -7.62 -6.93
C SER A 330 12.01 -8.87 -7.57
N GLN A 331 11.21 -9.61 -8.36
CA GLN A 331 11.65 -10.77 -9.12
C GLN A 331 12.61 -10.37 -10.27
N LEU A 332 12.46 -9.17 -10.82
CA LEU A 332 13.42 -8.57 -11.77
C LEU A 332 14.71 -8.09 -11.09
N LYS A 333 14.80 -8.09 -9.77
CA LYS A 333 15.92 -7.50 -9.01
C LYS A 333 16.11 -6.00 -9.31
N GLN A 334 15.05 -5.29 -9.64
CA GLN A 334 15.10 -3.86 -9.98
C GLN A 334 14.41 -2.98 -8.93
N ASN A 335 13.44 -3.50 -8.16
CA ASN A 335 12.74 -2.86 -7.03
C ASN A 335 12.28 -1.41 -7.29
N ILE A 336 11.91 -1.11 -8.52
CA ILE A 336 11.50 0.23 -9.01
C ILE A 336 10.55 0.97 -8.07
N PRO A 337 9.47 0.33 -7.53
CA PRO A 337 8.52 1.02 -6.68
C PRO A 337 9.12 1.52 -5.35
N GLY A 338 10.34 1.15 -5.01
CA GLY A 338 10.98 1.52 -3.75
C GLY A 338 11.93 2.71 -3.82
N TYR A 339 12.18 3.29 -5.02
CA TYR A 339 13.14 4.39 -5.16
C TYR A 339 12.95 5.28 -6.39
N TYR A 340 12.28 4.81 -7.45
CA TYR A 340 12.25 5.50 -8.74
C TYR A 340 11.68 6.92 -8.61
N GLY A 341 12.39 7.87 -9.22
CA GLY A 341 12.09 9.30 -9.18
C GLY A 341 12.74 10.06 -8.02
N VAL A 342 13.28 9.37 -7.02
CA VAL A 342 13.96 10.02 -5.88
C VAL A 342 15.27 10.69 -6.31
N GLY A 343 16.06 10.01 -7.15
CA GLY A 343 17.31 10.56 -7.68
C GLY A 343 17.09 11.81 -8.52
N SER A 344 16.13 11.75 -9.42
CA SER A 344 15.76 12.90 -10.26
C SER A 344 15.29 14.08 -9.43
N ALA A 345 14.47 13.86 -8.38
CA ALA A 345 14.03 14.91 -7.46
C ALA A 345 15.21 15.52 -6.68
N LEU A 346 16.11 14.69 -6.16
CA LEU A 346 17.32 15.16 -5.45
C LEU A 346 18.26 15.93 -6.39
N LYS A 347 18.44 15.49 -7.63
CA LYS A 347 19.24 16.20 -8.64
C LYS A 347 18.67 17.59 -8.93
N LYS A 348 17.34 17.68 -9.09
CA LYS A 348 16.66 18.95 -9.33
C LYS A 348 16.85 19.91 -8.14
N ALA A 349 16.69 19.42 -6.92
CA ALA A 349 16.93 20.19 -5.71
C ALA A 349 18.38 20.61 -5.55
N LYS A 350 19.34 19.75 -5.93
CA LYS A 350 20.78 20.08 -5.94
C LYS A 350 21.08 21.21 -6.92
N ASN A 351 20.51 21.16 -8.11
CA ASN A 351 20.66 22.21 -9.12
C ASN A 351 20.00 23.54 -8.68
N ALA A 352 18.96 23.48 -7.87
CA ALA A 352 18.30 24.66 -7.28
C ALA A 352 18.99 25.21 -6.03
N GLY A 353 20.10 24.59 -5.57
CA GLY A 353 20.89 25.05 -4.44
C GLY A 353 20.38 24.62 -3.05
N SER A 354 19.30 23.82 -2.96
CA SER A 354 18.69 23.37 -1.69
C SER A 354 19.22 22.02 -1.17
N PHE A 355 20.32 21.51 -1.73
CA PHE A 355 20.83 20.19 -1.37
C PHE A 355 21.39 20.11 0.05
N ASN A 356 21.98 21.20 0.56
CA ASN A 356 22.44 21.27 1.94
C ASN A 356 21.29 21.24 2.94
N ASP A 357 20.16 21.86 2.61
CA ASP A 357 18.96 21.82 3.42
C ASP A 357 18.38 20.39 3.50
N ILE A 358 18.52 19.61 2.40
CA ILE A 358 18.13 18.19 2.38
C ILE A 358 19.05 17.35 3.27
N LYS A 359 20.37 17.59 3.25
CA LYS A 359 21.31 16.93 4.16
C LYS A 359 20.97 17.24 5.62
N GLN A 360 20.70 18.50 5.92
CA GLN A 360 20.31 18.90 7.26
C GLN A 360 18.96 18.25 7.67
N LEU A 361 17.98 18.23 6.76
CA LEU A 361 16.70 17.58 6.98
C LEU A 361 16.85 16.07 7.27
N TYR A 362 17.77 15.38 6.61
CA TYR A 362 18.08 13.98 6.90
C TYR A 362 18.64 13.76 8.30
N ILE A 363 19.35 14.76 8.86
CA ILE A 363 19.87 14.73 10.23
C ILE A 363 18.77 15.04 11.24
N ASP A 364 17.98 16.08 10.97
CA ASP A 364 17.04 16.67 11.95
C ASP A 364 15.69 15.93 12.01
N SER A 365 15.26 15.31 10.90
CA SER A 365 13.95 14.66 10.82
C SER A 365 14.06 13.14 10.80
N GLY A 366 13.64 12.49 11.87
CA GLY A 366 13.55 11.02 11.93
C GLY A 366 12.60 10.45 10.87
N GLN A 367 11.54 11.17 10.51
CA GLN A 367 10.58 10.78 9.48
C GLN A 367 11.24 10.78 8.09
N PHE A 368 11.89 11.88 7.71
CA PHE A 368 12.58 11.98 6.43
C PHE A 368 13.75 10.98 6.37
N LYS A 369 14.52 10.89 7.46
CA LYS A 369 15.59 9.88 7.59
C LYS A 369 15.07 8.47 7.35
N THR A 370 13.94 8.09 7.95
CA THR A 370 13.34 6.77 7.78
C THR A 370 12.92 6.52 6.32
N MET A 371 12.38 7.53 5.63
CA MET A 371 12.04 7.43 4.21
C MET A 371 13.31 7.17 3.36
N ILE A 372 14.37 7.93 3.58
CA ILE A 372 15.63 7.79 2.83
C ILE A 372 16.30 6.44 3.13
N ASP A 373 16.38 6.03 4.39
CA ASP A 373 16.99 4.76 4.79
C ASP A 373 16.21 3.54 4.22
N ASN A 374 14.89 3.59 4.19
CA ASN A 374 14.07 2.56 3.56
C ASN A 374 14.21 2.54 2.03
N CYS A 375 14.38 3.70 1.40
CA CYS A 375 14.72 3.79 -0.02
C CYS A 375 16.05 3.07 -0.30
N MET A 376 17.09 3.36 0.48
CA MET A 376 18.40 2.67 0.40
C MET A 376 18.26 1.16 0.64
N MET A 377 17.40 0.73 1.57
CA MET A 377 17.12 -0.69 1.82
C MET A 377 16.50 -1.36 0.58
N SER A 378 15.58 -0.70 -0.11
CA SER A 378 14.97 -1.21 -1.35
C SER A 378 16.02 -1.37 -2.44
N MET A 379 16.87 -0.35 -2.61
CA MET A 379 17.96 -0.35 -3.60
C MET A 379 19.03 -1.40 -3.31
N SER A 380 19.34 -1.66 -2.04
CA SER A 380 20.34 -2.66 -1.64
C SER A 380 19.97 -4.10 -2.03
N LYS A 381 18.70 -4.34 -2.36
CA LYS A 381 18.19 -5.63 -2.87
C LYS A 381 18.08 -5.67 -4.40
N SER A 382 18.47 -4.61 -5.10
CA SER A 382 18.47 -4.53 -6.55
C SER A 382 19.83 -4.99 -7.12
N ASP A 383 19.78 -5.68 -8.27
CA ASP A 383 20.95 -6.12 -9.00
C ASP A 383 20.68 -6.13 -10.51
N PHE A 384 21.04 -5.06 -11.17
CA PHE A 384 20.83 -4.88 -12.61
C PHE A 384 21.66 -5.83 -13.48
N ARG A 385 22.67 -6.51 -12.93
CA ARG A 385 23.46 -7.51 -13.67
C ARG A 385 22.59 -8.71 -14.10
N VAL A 386 21.56 -9.03 -13.30
CA VAL A 386 20.62 -10.11 -13.62
C VAL A 386 19.88 -9.88 -14.94
N THR A 387 19.57 -8.62 -15.23
CA THR A 387 18.82 -8.21 -16.42
C THR A 387 19.70 -7.49 -17.47
N ALA A 388 21.03 -7.54 -17.33
CA ALA A 388 21.97 -6.84 -18.23
C ALA A 388 21.84 -7.27 -19.70
N TYR A 389 21.36 -8.49 -19.96
CA TYR A 389 21.10 -8.96 -21.32
C TYR A 389 20.05 -8.12 -22.06
N LEU A 390 19.25 -7.32 -21.36
CA LEU A 390 18.27 -6.40 -21.94
C LEU A 390 18.89 -5.09 -22.42
N GLU A 391 20.11 -4.76 -22.04
CA GLU A 391 20.75 -3.49 -22.39
C GLU A 391 20.82 -3.25 -23.91
N ASN A 392 21.01 -4.33 -24.67
CA ASN A 392 21.08 -4.33 -26.12
C ASN A 392 19.85 -4.93 -26.81
N ASP A 393 18.72 -5.09 -26.09
CA ASP A 393 17.47 -5.53 -26.70
C ASP A 393 16.89 -4.42 -27.58
N ASP A 394 16.52 -4.77 -28.83
CA ASP A 394 16.03 -3.81 -29.83
C ASP A 394 14.77 -3.05 -29.40
N ILE A 395 13.94 -3.65 -28.55
CA ILE A 395 12.67 -3.09 -28.08
C ILE A 395 12.83 -2.45 -26.70
N PHE A 396 13.45 -3.17 -25.76
CA PHE A 396 13.45 -2.80 -24.34
C PHE A 396 14.77 -2.17 -23.87
N GLY A 397 15.83 -2.17 -24.69
CA GLY A 397 17.14 -1.72 -24.25
C GLY A 397 17.16 -0.26 -23.81
N GLN A 398 16.49 0.63 -24.54
CA GLN A 398 16.37 2.04 -24.14
C GLN A 398 15.61 2.20 -22.84
N PHE A 399 14.52 1.47 -22.66
CA PHE A 399 13.71 1.47 -21.43
C PHE A 399 14.52 0.94 -20.24
N TRP A 400 15.27 -0.15 -20.43
CA TRP A 400 16.13 -0.71 -19.39
C TRP A 400 17.25 0.25 -18.98
N ARG A 401 17.91 0.92 -19.95
CA ARG A 401 18.93 1.95 -19.64
C ARG A 401 18.34 3.11 -18.85
N MET A 402 17.17 3.61 -19.23
CA MET A 402 16.49 4.69 -18.52
C MET A 402 16.26 4.35 -17.03
N ILE A 403 15.80 3.14 -16.72
CA ILE A 403 15.58 2.73 -15.32
C ILE A 403 16.89 2.48 -14.58
N LYS A 404 17.93 2.01 -15.26
CA LYS A 404 19.26 1.84 -14.67
C LYS A 404 19.92 3.20 -14.35
N GLU A 405 19.82 4.15 -15.23
CA GLU A 405 20.32 5.52 -15.02
C GLU A 405 19.67 6.18 -13.79
N GLU A 406 18.36 6.05 -13.63
CA GLU A 406 17.67 6.56 -12.44
C GLU A 406 18.12 5.81 -11.16
N PHE A 407 18.38 4.50 -11.25
CA PHE A 407 18.92 3.75 -10.11
C PHE A 407 20.32 4.26 -9.70
N GLU A 408 21.23 4.45 -10.66
CA GLU A 408 22.57 4.94 -10.39
C GLU A 408 22.56 6.37 -9.84
N LEU A 409 21.76 7.24 -10.44
CA LEU A 409 21.55 8.61 -9.96
C LEU A 409 21.00 8.65 -8.54
N THR A 410 19.96 7.83 -8.26
CA THR A 410 19.38 7.75 -6.92
C THR A 410 20.39 7.26 -5.90
N ARG A 411 21.13 6.19 -6.21
CA ARG A 411 22.18 5.66 -5.34
C ARG A 411 23.20 6.74 -4.97
N ASP A 412 23.77 7.40 -5.96
CA ASP A 412 24.85 8.35 -5.75
C ASP A 412 24.40 9.56 -4.91
N LEU A 413 23.20 10.08 -5.18
CA LEU A 413 22.66 11.20 -4.41
C LEU A 413 22.21 10.81 -3.00
N LEU A 414 21.68 9.59 -2.79
CA LEU A 414 21.35 9.11 -1.45
C LEU A 414 22.59 8.89 -0.58
N LEU A 415 23.69 8.39 -1.16
CA LEU A 415 24.98 8.28 -0.46
C LEU A 415 25.50 9.65 -0.06
N GLU A 416 25.35 10.65 -0.93
CA GLU A 416 25.75 12.03 -0.62
C GLU A 416 24.86 12.68 0.44
N VAL A 417 23.53 12.44 0.41
CA VAL A 417 22.58 12.94 1.45
C VAL A 417 22.88 12.33 2.80
N SER A 418 23.15 11.03 2.83
CA SER A 418 23.36 10.29 4.11
C SER A 418 24.78 10.36 4.64
N ASP A 419 25.72 10.95 3.86
CA ASP A 419 27.16 10.96 4.15
C ASP A 419 27.70 9.56 4.43
N THR A 420 27.49 8.66 3.46
CA THR A 420 27.92 7.25 3.52
C THR A 420 28.58 6.84 2.21
N GLN A 421 29.43 5.80 2.23
CA GLN A 421 30.11 5.27 1.05
C GLN A 421 29.35 4.12 0.40
N THR A 422 28.48 3.44 1.16
CA THR A 422 27.74 2.29 0.68
C THR A 422 26.29 2.31 1.21
N LEU A 423 25.37 1.75 0.42
CA LEU A 423 23.99 1.60 0.86
C LEU A 423 23.90 0.80 2.16
N MET A 424 23.04 1.25 3.07
CA MET A 424 22.83 0.62 4.39
C MET A 424 24.09 0.57 5.28
N GLU A 425 25.05 1.47 5.12
CA GLU A 425 26.27 1.50 5.91
C GLU A 425 25.99 1.70 7.40
N LYS A 426 25.05 2.58 7.73
CA LYS A 426 24.61 2.85 9.12
C LYS A 426 23.85 1.68 9.76
N TYR A 427 23.52 0.63 8.98
CA TYR A 427 22.79 -0.55 9.40
C TYR A 427 23.54 -1.84 9.06
N PRO A 428 24.66 -2.12 9.72
CA PRO A 428 25.56 -3.22 9.34
C PRO A 428 24.92 -4.61 9.47
N VAL A 429 24.00 -4.80 10.41
CA VAL A 429 23.29 -6.07 10.61
C VAL A 429 22.39 -6.37 9.43
N GLU A 430 21.57 -5.38 9.02
CA GLU A 430 20.66 -5.50 7.88
C GLU A 430 21.46 -5.69 6.58
N ARG A 431 22.49 -4.90 6.38
CA ARG A 431 23.38 -5.02 5.21
C ARG A 431 23.97 -6.43 5.10
N LYS A 432 24.47 -6.97 6.20
CA LYS A 432 25.01 -8.34 6.26
C LYS A 432 23.93 -9.39 6.02
N SER A 433 22.73 -9.19 6.59
CA SER A 433 21.59 -10.08 6.38
C SER A 433 21.17 -10.10 4.91
N ILE A 434 21.08 -8.93 4.24
CA ILE A 434 20.79 -8.84 2.81
C ILE A 434 21.87 -9.58 2.01
N ALA A 435 23.14 -9.30 2.25
CA ALA A 435 24.26 -9.92 1.52
C ALA A 435 24.27 -11.46 1.64
N LEU A 436 23.93 -12.01 2.82
CA LEU A 436 23.84 -13.45 3.01
C LEU A 436 22.66 -14.07 2.22
N ARG A 437 21.51 -13.39 2.20
CA ARG A 437 20.32 -13.85 1.48
C ARG A 437 20.51 -13.82 -0.02
N GLU A 438 21.19 -12.79 -0.51
CA GLU A 438 21.49 -12.67 -1.95
C GLU A 438 22.28 -13.86 -2.47
N LYS A 439 23.09 -14.54 -1.65
CA LYS A 439 23.79 -15.80 -2.05
C LYS A 439 22.81 -16.93 -2.39
N ILE A 440 21.59 -16.90 -1.86
CA ILE A 440 20.53 -17.88 -2.16
C ILE A 440 19.61 -17.33 -3.25
N VAL A 441 19.26 -16.04 -3.16
CA VAL A 441 18.30 -15.39 -4.06
C VAL A 441 18.84 -15.28 -5.48
N LEU A 442 20.09 -14.83 -5.66
CA LEU A 442 20.64 -14.59 -7.00
C LEU A 442 20.68 -15.85 -7.89
N PRO A 443 21.14 -17.02 -7.44
CA PRO A 443 21.05 -18.24 -8.25
C PRO A 443 19.60 -18.59 -8.66
N LEU A 444 18.65 -18.44 -7.77
CA LEU A 444 17.24 -18.70 -8.07
C LEU A 444 16.68 -17.73 -9.11
N VAL A 445 17.05 -16.45 -9.00
CA VAL A 445 16.66 -15.41 -9.98
C VAL A 445 17.25 -15.69 -11.35
N ILE A 446 18.53 -16.09 -11.43
CA ILE A 446 19.18 -16.47 -12.70
C ILE A 446 18.47 -17.64 -13.36
N ILE A 447 18.15 -18.69 -12.58
CA ILE A 447 17.38 -19.85 -13.06
C ILE A 447 16.01 -19.43 -13.56
N GLN A 448 15.33 -18.55 -12.82
CA GLN A 448 14.02 -18.02 -13.18
C GLN A 448 14.06 -17.25 -14.50
N HIS A 449 15.02 -16.34 -14.66
CA HIS A 449 15.17 -15.55 -15.89
C HIS A 449 15.49 -16.44 -17.09
N TYR A 450 16.35 -17.43 -16.92
CA TYR A 450 16.61 -18.42 -17.96
C TYR A 450 15.32 -19.14 -18.38
N ALA A 451 14.56 -19.64 -17.40
CA ALA A 451 13.31 -20.35 -17.67
C ALA A 451 12.26 -19.43 -18.37
N LEU A 452 12.17 -18.16 -17.95
CA LEU A 452 11.30 -17.18 -18.59
C LEU A 452 11.69 -16.91 -20.04
N GLN A 453 12.99 -16.77 -20.34
CA GLN A 453 13.47 -16.60 -21.70
C GLN A 453 13.14 -17.80 -22.59
N GLN A 454 13.37 -19.03 -22.09
CA GLN A 454 13.05 -20.25 -22.84
C GLN A 454 11.55 -20.35 -23.11
N LEU A 455 10.73 -20.09 -22.09
CA LEU A 455 9.27 -20.12 -22.22
C LEU A 455 8.77 -19.07 -23.24
N ASN A 456 9.32 -17.85 -23.21
CA ASN A 456 8.98 -16.80 -24.17
C ASN A 456 9.39 -17.18 -25.60
N ASN A 457 10.55 -17.77 -25.77
CA ASN A 457 11.03 -18.28 -27.07
C ASN A 457 10.13 -19.40 -27.62
N MET A 458 9.68 -20.32 -26.76
CA MET A 458 8.76 -21.39 -27.15
C MET A 458 7.39 -20.83 -27.53
N LYS A 459 6.83 -19.88 -26.76
CA LYS A 459 5.58 -19.19 -27.05
C LYS A 459 5.62 -18.43 -28.39
N ALA A 460 6.72 -17.75 -28.68
CA ALA A 460 6.92 -17.04 -29.94
C ALA A 460 6.92 -18.00 -31.16
N LYS A 461 7.30 -19.26 -30.95
CA LYS A 461 7.29 -20.32 -31.96
C LYS A 461 6.02 -21.18 -31.94
N ASN A 462 5.03 -20.84 -31.11
CA ASN A 462 3.82 -21.65 -30.85
C ASN A 462 4.11 -23.10 -30.42
N ILE A 463 5.21 -23.31 -29.69
CA ILE A 463 5.60 -24.61 -29.18
C ILE A 463 4.97 -24.80 -27.79
N VAL A 464 4.08 -25.77 -27.66
CA VAL A 464 3.49 -26.22 -26.39
C VAL A 464 3.78 -27.72 -26.25
N ASN A 465 4.61 -28.07 -25.28
CA ASN A 465 4.99 -29.46 -24.99
C ASN A 465 5.36 -29.62 -23.52
N ASP A 466 5.72 -30.82 -23.10
CA ASP A 466 6.10 -31.15 -21.72
C ASP A 466 7.23 -30.24 -21.19
N GLN A 467 8.11 -29.76 -22.05
CA GLN A 467 9.21 -28.87 -21.70
C GLN A 467 8.70 -27.48 -21.29
N SER A 468 7.63 -26.99 -21.93
CA SER A 468 7.00 -25.72 -21.55
C SER A 468 6.39 -25.77 -20.14
N GLU A 469 5.78 -26.91 -19.78
CA GLU A 469 5.26 -27.13 -18.42
C GLU A 469 6.38 -27.20 -17.37
N ILE A 470 7.53 -27.80 -17.73
CA ILE A 470 8.70 -27.83 -16.83
C ILE A 470 9.18 -26.42 -16.53
N TYR A 471 9.27 -25.55 -17.53
CA TYR A 471 9.66 -24.15 -17.32
C TYR A 471 8.63 -23.38 -16.49
N ASP A 472 7.32 -23.54 -16.72
CA ASP A 472 6.29 -22.92 -15.89
C ASP A 472 6.42 -23.35 -14.42
N LYS A 473 6.56 -24.66 -14.17
CA LYS A 473 6.77 -25.20 -12.81
C LYS A 473 8.06 -24.68 -12.16
N LEU A 474 9.14 -24.56 -12.95
CA LEU A 474 10.43 -24.06 -12.47
C LEU A 474 10.32 -22.57 -12.08
N ILE A 475 9.65 -21.75 -12.89
CA ILE A 475 9.41 -20.35 -12.57
C ILE A 475 8.60 -20.21 -11.28
N ILE A 476 7.52 -20.97 -11.13
CA ILE A 476 6.68 -20.95 -9.91
C ILE A 476 7.51 -21.33 -8.67
N ARG A 477 8.29 -22.39 -8.74
CA ARG A 477 9.15 -22.85 -7.62
C ARG A 477 10.22 -21.81 -7.26
N THR A 478 10.82 -21.18 -8.26
CA THR A 478 11.82 -20.13 -8.01
C THR A 478 11.18 -18.87 -7.42
N VAL A 479 9.96 -18.50 -7.81
CA VAL A 479 9.24 -17.40 -7.13
C VAL A 479 9.09 -17.69 -5.64
N TYR A 480 8.59 -18.86 -5.26
CA TYR A 480 8.50 -19.25 -3.84
C TYR A 480 9.86 -19.23 -3.13
N GLY A 481 10.90 -19.76 -3.78
CA GLY A 481 12.27 -19.76 -3.23
C GLY A 481 12.80 -18.35 -3.00
N ILE A 482 12.66 -17.47 -3.99
CA ILE A 482 13.11 -16.06 -3.94
C ILE A 482 12.36 -15.32 -2.84
N VAL A 483 11.04 -15.45 -2.81
CA VAL A 483 10.17 -14.81 -1.82
C VAL A 483 10.56 -15.26 -0.41
N ASN A 484 10.75 -16.56 -0.17
CA ASN A 484 11.10 -17.12 1.14
C ASN A 484 12.53 -16.77 1.57
N ALA A 485 13.50 -16.82 0.68
CA ALA A 485 14.89 -16.52 1.00
C ALA A 485 15.16 -15.01 1.15
N GLY A 486 14.54 -14.19 0.31
CA GLY A 486 14.84 -12.76 0.23
C GLY A 486 14.38 -11.91 1.39
N ARG A 487 13.33 -12.31 2.12
CA ARG A 487 12.61 -11.52 3.13
C ARG A 487 12.21 -10.11 2.65
N ASN A 488 11.02 -9.68 2.98
CA ASN A 488 10.53 -8.36 2.61
C ASN A 488 10.69 -8.06 1.10
N LEU A 489 10.36 -9.05 0.26
CA LEU A 489 10.29 -8.90 -1.20
C LEU A 489 8.84 -8.87 -1.70
N VAL A 490 7.90 -9.22 -0.82
CA VAL A 490 6.45 -9.25 -1.11
C VAL A 490 5.67 -8.53 -0.03
#